data_f66690ca86134fe98be77112c83e9adf
#
_entry.id   f66690ca86134fe98be77112c83e9adf
#
_cell.length_a   1.000
_cell.length_b   1.000
_cell.length_c   1.000
_cell.angle_alpha   90.00
_cell.angle_beta   90.00
_cell.angle_gamma   90.00
#
_symmetry.space_group_name_H-M   'P 1'
#
loop_
_entity.id
_entity.type
_entity.pdbx_description
1 polymer ?
#
loop_
_entity_poly.entity_id
_entity_poly.type
_entity_poly.pdbx_seq_one_letter_code
_entity_poly.pdbx_strand_id
1 'polypeptide(L)'
;GSHPLAVGPLGYNGSKAAMELISKADVVLALGTRLNPFSTLPGYGIDYWPKNAKIIQVDMNSDRIGLTKKVTVGICGDAKLVAQQLLNKLSKKAGDTDRQKRKDLIHQTKSAWLQKLSSLDHEEDDPGTVWNKEARSRDKDRMSPRQAWRAIQAGMPEDVIISSDIGNNLSLIHISEPT
;
A
#
# COMPACT_ATOMS: atom_id res chain seq x y z
N GLY A 1 5.68 7.00 0.46
CA GLY A 1 5.73 8.31 1.09
C GLY A 1 6.66 8.32 2.29
N SER A 2 7.32 9.44 2.54
CA SER A 2 8.33 9.59 3.61
C SER A 2 7.76 9.58 5.04
N HIS A 3 6.44 9.65 5.22
CA HIS A 3 5.84 9.68 6.54
C HIS A 3 6.02 8.34 7.29
N PRO A 4 6.39 8.32 8.59
CA PRO A 4 6.63 7.08 9.35
C PRO A 4 5.45 6.10 9.36
N LEU A 5 4.22 6.60 9.29
CA LEU A 5 3.00 5.78 9.25
C LEU A 5 2.57 5.38 7.84
N ALA A 6 3.29 5.80 6.79
CA ALA A 6 3.02 5.35 5.44
C ALA A 6 3.52 3.91 5.25
N VAL A 7 2.67 3.05 4.72
CA VAL A 7 2.94 1.60 4.54
C VAL A 7 2.84 1.16 3.08
N GLY A 8 2.80 2.11 2.17
CA GLY A 8 2.73 1.87 0.74
C GLY A 8 1.31 1.74 0.20
N PRO A 9 1.19 1.52 -1.11
CA PRO A 9 -0.08 1.40 -1.79
C PRO A 9 -0.82 0.13 -1.39
N LEU A 10 -2.15 0.21 -1.44
CA LEU A 10 -3.06 -0.91 -1.28
C LEU A 10 -3.49 -1.44 -2.66
N GLY A 11 -3.85 -2.70 -2.74
CA GLY A 11 -4.38 -3.32 -3.96
C GLY A 11 -3.55 -4.52 -4.41
N TYR A 12 -3.96 -5.16 -5.48
CA TYR A 12 -3.36 -6.40 -5.99
C TYR A 12 -1.82 -6.33 -6.12
N ASN A 13 -1.30 -5.21 -6.62
CA ASN A 13 0.13 -4.94 -6.76
C ASN A 13 0.69 -4.07 -5.63
N GLY A 14 -0.04 -3.97 -4.53
CA GLY A 14 0.34 -3.09 -3.42
C GLY A 14 1.29 -3.73 -2.42
N SER A 15 1.49 -3.02 -1.31
CA SER A 15 2.32 -3.47 -0.20
C SER A 15 1.61 -4.54 0.64
N LYS A 16 2.28 -5.66 0.90
CA LYS A 16 1.77 -6.69 1.82
C LYS A 16 1.56 -6.11 3.23
N ALA A 17 2.45 -5.21 3.68
CA ALA A 17 2.29 -4.53 4.95
C ALA A 17 1.01 -3.70 5.01
N ALA A 18 0.66 -2.98 3.93
CA ALA A 18 -0.60 -2.24 3.85
C ALA A 18 -1.81 -3.17 3.94
N MET A 19 -1.76 -4.32 3.25
CA MET A 19 -2.83 -5.32 3.30
C MET A 19 -3.01 -5.92 4.70
N GLU A 20 -1.93 -6.29 5.36
CA GLU A 20 -1.96 -6.85 6.72
C GLU A 20 -2.47 -5.84 7.76
N LEU A 21 -2.14 -4.55 7.60
CA LEU A 21 -2.61 -3.52 8.52
C LEU A 21 -4.07 -3.16 8.31
N ILE A 22 -4.52 -3.00 7.05
CA ILE A 22 -5.92 -2.68 6.79
C ILE A 22 -6.84 -3.83 7.19
N SER A 23 -6.40 -5.08 7.10
CA SER A 23 -7.21 -6.23 7.51
C SER A 23 -7.59 -6.22 8.99
N LYS A 24 -6.83 -5.50 9.81
CA LYS A 24 -7.03 -5.34 11.27
C LYS A 24 -7.71 -4.01 11.63
N ALA A 25 -8.13 -3.23 10.64
CA ALA A 25 -8.72 -1.93 10.89
C ALA A 25 -10.16 -2.03 11.41
N ASP A 26 -10.48 -1.26 12.44
CA ASP A 26 -11.84 -1.06 12.91
C ASP A 26 -12.57 0.04 12.15
N VAL A 27 -11.80 1.01 11.65
CA VAL A 27 -12.27 2.14 10.87
C VAL A 27 -11.36 2.35 9.67
N VAL A 28 -11.95 2.52 8.50
CA VAL A 28 -11.25 2.91 7.27
C VAL A 28 -11.73 4.30 6.86
N LEU A 29 -10.82 5.26 6.82
CA LEU A 29 -11.07 6.58 6.28
C LEU A 29 -10.53 6.64 4.85
N ALA A 30 -11.42 6.68 3.87
CA ALA A 30 -11.13 6.73 2.44
C ALA A 30 -11.30 8.16 1.93
N LEU A 31 -10.21 8.86 1.68
CA LEU A 31 -10.18 10.25 1.24
C LEU A 31 -9.90 10.36 -0.26
N GLY A 32 -10.83 10.91 -1.03
CA GLY A 32 -10.66 11.16 -2.46
C GLY A 32 -10.47 9.88 -3.29
N THR A 33 -11.03 8.78 -2.85
CA THR A 33 -10.91 7.49 -3.54
C THR A 33 -12.26 6.83 -3.73
N ARG A 34 -12.50 6.31 -4.94
CA ARG A 34 -13.69 5.50 -5.25
C ARG A 34 -13.61 4.06 -4.76
N LEU A 35 -12.56 3.67 -4.07
CA LEU A 35 -12.32 2.30 -3.62
C LEU A 35 -12.42 1.29 -4.78
N ASN A 36 -11.75 1.59 -5.90
CA ASN A 36 -11.78 0.76 -7.11
C ASN A 36 -11.62 -0.73 -6.77
N PRO A 37 -12.38 -1.64 -7.40
CA PRO A 37 -12.23 -3.07 -7.19
C PRO A 37 -10.79 -3.57 -7.30
N PHE A 38 -10.02 -3.13 -8.30
CA PHE A 38 -8.61 -3.51 -8.43
C PHE A 38 -7.73 -3.05 -7.27
N SER A 39 -8.04 -1.89 -6.68
CA SER A 39 -7.33 -1.39 -5.47
C SER A 39 -7.72 -2.13 -4.20
N THR A 40 -8.71 -3.02 -4.24
CA THR A 40 -9.22 -3.76 -3.09
C THR A 40 -9.27 -5.26 -3.33
N LEU A 41 -8.71 -5.76 -4.45
CA LEU A 41 -8.58 -7.18 -4.72
C LEU A 41 -7.59 -7.83 -3.75
N PRO A 42 -7.86 -9.08 -3.34
CA PRO A 42 -6.90 -9.89 -2.59
C PRO A 42 -5.54 -9.96 -3.31
N GLY A 43 -4.46 -9.89 -2.54
CA GLY A 43 -3.10 -10.07 -3.03
C GLY A 43 -2.30 -10.92 -2.06
N TYR A 44 -1.26 -11.58 -2.54
CA TYR A 44 -0.40 -12.47 -1.74
C TYR A 44 -1.18 -13.56 -0.99
N GLY A 45 -2.33 -14.02 -1.53
CA GLY A 45 -3.20 -14.99 -0.85
C GLY A 45 -3.96 -14.44 0.36
N ILE A 46 -3.98 -13.12 0.56
CA ILE A 46 -4.62 -12.46 1.70
C ILE A 46 -5.92 -11.81 1.24
N ASP A 47 -7.05 -12.26 1.81
CA ASP A 47 -8.33 -11.51 1.75
C ASP A 47 -8.28 -10.41 2.83
N TYR A 48 -7.66 -9.29 2.47
CA TYR A 48 -7.29 -8.25 3.41
C TYR A 48 -8.37 -7.21 3.69
N TRP A 49 -9.47 -7.20 2.91
CA TRP A 49 -10.48 -6.18 3.14
C TRP A 49 -11.20 -6.39 4.46
N PRO A 50 -11.22 -5.41 5.38
CA PRO A 50 -11.78 -5.59 6.71
C PRO A 50 -13.30 -5.68 6.67
N LYS A 51 -13.85 -6.88 6.93
CA LYS A 51 -15.30 -7.17 6.79
C LYS A 51 -16.17 -6.41 7.79
N ASN A 52 -15.62 -6.13 8.96
CA ASN A 52 -16.35 -5.50 10.08
C ASN A 52 -15.97 -4.03 10.31
N ALA A 53 -15.07 -3.47 9.53
CA ALA A 53 -14.66 -2.09 9.69
C ALA A 53 -15.77 -1.12 9.29
N LYS A 54 -15.86 -0.01 10.03
CA LYS A 54 -16.67 1.15 9.64
C LYS A 54 -15.94 1.93 8.58
N ILE A 55 -16.56 2.08 7.41
CA ILE A 55 -15.96 2.81 6.29
C ILE A 55 -16.54 4.21 6.23
N ILE A 56 -15.66 5.20 6.27
CA ILE A 56 -15.97 6.61 6.04
C ILE A 56 -15.36 6.95 4.69
N GLN A 57 -16.19 7.27 3.70
CA GLN A 57 -15.73 7.61 2.36
C GLN A 57 -16.00 9.07 2.04
N VAL A 58 -14.99 9.76 1.55
CA VAL A 58 -15.06 11.15 1.12
C VAL A 58 -14.73 11.21 -0.36
N ASP A 59 -15.64 11.71 -1.17
CA ASP A 59 -15.44 11.94 -2.61
C ASP A 59 -16.20 13.20 -3.05
N MET A 60 -15.67 13.91 -4.03
CA MET A 60 -16.38 15.07 -4.61
C MET A 60 -17.59 14.65 -5.44
N ASN A 61 -17.59 13.44 -5.98
CA ASN A 61 -18.69 12.87 -6.73
C ASN A 61 -19.53 11.93 -5.85
N SER A 62 -20.75 12.32 -5.54
CA SER A 62 -21.70 11.53 -4.74
C SER A 62 -21.94 10.12 -5.28
N ASP A 63 -21.93 9.95 -6.61
CA ASP A 63 -22.21 8.66 -7.27
C ASP A 63 -21.11 7.61 -7.04
N ARG A 64 -19.94 8.04 -6.59
CA ARG A 64 -18.82 7.15 -6.24
C ARG A 64 -18.86 6.68 -4.80
N ILE A 65 -19.65 7.33 -3.95
CA ILE A 65 -19.76 6.98 -2.53
C ILE A 65 -20.61 5.73 -2.38
N GLY A 66 -20.01 4.68 -1.81
CA GLY A 66 -20.67 3.40 -1.61
C GLY A 66 -20.79 2.53 -2.86
N LEU A 67 -20.24 2.95 -4.00
CA LEU A 67 -20.38 2.23 -5.28
C LEU A 67 -19.78 0.82 -5.24
N THR A 68 -18.61 0.66 -4.63
CA THR A 68 -17.86 -0.61 -4.63
C THR A 68 -17.81 -1.30 -3.28
N LYS A 69 -17.93 -0.55 -2.21
CA LYS A 69 -17.90 -1.04 -0.83
C LYS A 69 -19.00 -0.38 -0.03
N LYS A 70 -19.70 -1.17 0.80
CA LYS A 70 -20.70 -0.63 1.72
C LYS A 70 -20.04 0.37 2.67
N VAL A 71 -20.48 1.62 2.67
CA VAL A 71 -19.96 2.66 3.54
C VAL A 71 -20.87 2.87 4.76
N THR A 72 -20.27 3.22 5.89
CA THR A 72 -21.00 3.59 7.11
C THR A 72 -21.35 5.06 7.07
N VAL A 73 -20.44 5.91 6.58
CA VAL A 73 -20.63 7.35 6.45
C VAL A 73 -20.08 7.78 5.10
N GLY A 74 -20.92 8.39 4.26
CA GLY A 74 -20.54 9.05 3.02
C GLY A 74 -20.49 10.56 3.19
N ILE A 75 -19.43 11.20 2.72
CA ILE A 75 -19.27 12.65 2.75
C ILE A 75 -18.97 13.12 1.33
N CYS A 76 -19.91 13.86 0.74
CA CYS A 76 -19.69 14.52 -0.54
C CYS A 76 -18.96 15.85 -0.29
N GLY A 77 -17.70 15.96 -0.75
CA GLY A 77 -16.89 17.15 -0.54
C GLY A 77 -15.42 16.98 -0.89
N ASP A 78 -14.73 18.11 -0.85
CA ASP A 78 -13.30 18.15 -1.09
C ASP A 78 -12.52 17.44 0.04
N ALA A 79 -11.68 16.49 -0.33
CA ALA A 79 -10.95 15.63 0.62
C ALA A 79 -10.01 16.43 1.53
N LYS A 80 -9.40 17.52 1.04
CA LYS A 80 -8.51 18.38 1.83
C LYS A 80 -9.31 19.14 2.90
N LEU A 81 -10.43 19.74 2.51
CA LEU A 81 -11.28 20.51 3.42
C LEU A 81 -11.89 19.61 4.50
N VAL A 82 -12.37 18.41 4.12
CA VAL A 82 -12.89 17.44 5.07
C VAL A 82 -11.80 16.96 6.03
N ALA A 83 -10.60 16.66 5.52
CA ALA A 83 -9.47 16.26 6.36
C ALA A 83 -9.09 17.35 7.38
N GLN A 84 -9.08 18.62 6.98
CA GLN A 84 -8.82 19.74 7.88
C GLN A 84 -9.88 19.85 8.98
N GLN A 85 -11.15 19.71 8.62
CA GLN A 85 -12.24 19.74 9.61
C GLN A 85 -12.16 18.57 10.59
N LEU A 86 -11.85 17.36 10.10
CA LEU A 86 -11.64 16.19 10.95
C LEU A 86 -10.46 16.40 11.90
N LEU A 87 -9.34 16.91 11.41
CA LEU A 87 -8.16 17.20 12.22
C LEU A 87 -8.49 18.17 13.35
N ASN A 88 -9.19 19.27 13.06
CA ASN A 88 -9.59 20.28 14.06
C ASN A 88 -10.52 19.69 15.14
N LYS A 89 -11.37 18.72 14.77
CA LYS A 89 -12.29 18.07 15.73
C LYS A 89 -11.59 16.98 16.55
N LEU A 90 -10.67 16.23 15.96
CA LEU A 90 -10.00 15.09 16.59
C LEU A 90 -8.84 15.53 17.50
N SER A 91 -8.16 16.63 17.20
CA SER A 91 -7.06 17.15 18.03
C SER A 91 -7.46 17.43 19.49
N LYS A 92 -8.76 17.64 19.74
CA LYS A 92 -9.33 17.88 21.08
C LYS A 92 -9.65 16.59 21.87
N LYS A 93 -9.58 15.40 21.24
CA LYS A 93 -10.04 14.13 21.81
C LYS A 93 -8.99 13.01 21.83
N ALA A 94 -7.75 13.27 21.49
CA ALA A 94 -6.73 12.25 21.35
C ALA A 94 -6.31 11.66 22.70
N GLY A 95 -6.86 10.49 23.05
CA GLY A 95 -6.37 9.63 24.12
C GLY A 95 -5.09 8.88 23.67
N ASP A 96 -4.13 8.71 24.58
CA ASP A 96 -2.72 8.42 24.24
C ASP A 96 -2.35 6.92 24.23
N THR A 97 -3.03 6.08 24.98
CA THR A 97 -2.54 4.72 25.32
C THR A 97 -2.55 3.75 24.13
N ASP A 98 -3.54 3.83 23.24
CA ASP A 98 -3.63 2.94 22.07
C ASP A 98 -2.86 3.46 20.86
N ARG A 99 -2.47 4.71 20.89
CA ARG A 99 -1.74 5.35 19.79
C ARG A 99 -0.33 4.80 19.64
N GLN A 100 0.36 4.57 20.74
CA GLN A 100 1.71 4.01 20.70
C GLN A 100 1.70 2.56 20.22
N LYS A 101 0.79 1.74 20.72
CA LYS A 101 0.63 0.35 20.26
C LYS A 101 0.37 0.27 18.75
N ARG A 102 -0.46 1.17 18.21
CA ARG A 102 -0.70 1.22 16.75
C ARG A 102 0.53 1.63 15.96
N LYS A 103 1.30 2.60 16.46
CA LYS A 103 2.56 3.01 15.83
C LYS A 103 3.56 1.85 15.82
N ASP A 104 3.68 1.14 16.92
CA ASP A 104 4.59 0.00 17.05
C ASP A 104 4.19 -1.13 16.10
N LEU A 105 2.89 -1.43 16.00
CA LEU A 105 2.37 -2.42 15.04
C LEU A 105 2.68 -2.01 13.60
N ILE A 106 2.46 -0.76 13.23
CA ILE A 106 2.76 -0.23 11.89
C ILE A 106 4.25 -0.37 11.60
N HIS A 107 5.10 0.04 12.54
CA HIS A 107 6.55 -0.04 12.39
C HIS A 107 7.03 -1.48 12.24
N GLN A 108 6.59 -2.39 13.08
CA GLN A 108 6.93 -3.80 13.02
C GLN A 108 6.51 -4.44 11.69
N THR A 109 5.26 -4.21 11.27
CA THR A 109 4.73 -4.78 10.02
C THR A 109 5.48 -4.24 8.80
N LYS A 110 5.76 -2.92 8.78
CA LYS A 110 6.55 -2.27 7.72
C LYS A 110 7.97 -2.83 7.68
N SER A 111 8.65 -2.92 8.82
CA SER A 111 10.03 -3.43 8.90
C SER A 111 10.12 -4.88 8.45
N ALA A 112 9.22 -5.73 8.88
CA ALA A 112 9.18 -7.13 8.46
C ALA A 112 8.98 -7.26 6.94
N TRP A 113 8.11 -6.44 6.35
CA TRP A 113 7.91 -6.42 4.91
C TRP A 113 9.16 -5.94 4.16
N LEU A 114 9.80 -4.86 4.61
CA LEU A 114 11.03 -4.35 4.00
C LEU A 114 12.19 -5.37 4.10
N GLN A 115 12.33 -6.05 5.25
CA GLN A 115 13.29 -7.14 5.41
C GLN A 115 13.02 -8.29 4.43
N LYS A 116 11.75 -8.71 4.30
CA LYS A 116 11.37 -9.73 3.32
C LYS A 116 11.67 -9.29 1.89
N LEU A 117 11.39 -8.05 1.56
CA LEU A 117 11.73 -7.49 0.25
C LEU A 117 13.25 -7.47 0.02
N SER A 118 14.04 -7.12 1.03
CA SER A 118 15.50 -7.12 0.95
C SER A 118 16.05 -8.55 0.79
N SER A 119 15.51 -9.53 1.52
CA SER A 119 15.93 -10.92 1.36
C SER A 119 15.72 -11.43 -0.07
N LEU A 120 14.58 -11.08 -0.70
CA LEU A 120 14.28 -11.47 -2.08
C LEU A 120 15.26 -10.91 -3.12
N ASP A 121 16.01 -9.85 -2.78
CA ASP A 121 17.03 -9.31 -3.69
C ASP A 121 18.34 -10.11 -3.65
N HIS A 122 18.57 -10.85 -2.58
CA HIS A 122 19.79 -11.61 -2.32
C HIS A 122 19.59 -13.13 -2.37
N GLU A 123 18.33 -13.59 -2.34
CA GLU A 123 18.03 -15.01 -2.42
C GLU A 123 18.15 -15.53 -3.86
N GLU A 124 19.03 -16.48 -4.05
CA GLU A 124 19.07 -17.31 -5.26
C GLU A 124 17.83 -18.20 -5.38
N ASP A 125 17.15 -18.45 -4.26
CA ASP A 125 15.99 -19.32 -4.12
C ASP A 125 14.77 -18.56 -3.58
N ASP A 126 14.10 -17.77 -4.41
CA ASP A 126 12.72 -17.37 -4.14
C ASP A 126 11.80 -18.58 -4.42
N PRO A 127 11.10 -19.14 -3.40
CA PRO A 127 10.16 -20.24 -3.62
C PRO A 127 8.87 -19.77 -4.34
N GLY A 128 8.82 -18.52 -4.79
CA GLY A 128 7.69 -17.97 -5.54
C GLY A 128 7.52 -18.64 -6.88
N THR A 129 6.34 -19.08 -7.13
CA THR A 129 5.71 -19.63 -8.34
C THR A 129 6.61 -20.48 -9.26
N VAL A 130 6.08 -21.58 -9.74
CA VAL A 130 6.69 -22.52 -10.70
C VAL A 130 7.35 -21.80 -11.89
N TRP A 131 6.80 -20.68 -12.33
CA TRP A 131 7.34 -19.81 -13.38
C TRP A 131 8.71 -19.20 -13.04
N ASN A 132 8.95 -18.82 -11.79
CA ASN A 132 10.24 -18.23 -11.39
C ASN A 132 11.33 -19.28 -11.28
N LYS A 133 11.02 -20.52 -10.88
CA LYS A 133 11.99 -21.61 -10.82
C LYS A 133 12.51 -22.00 -12.21
N GLU A 134 11.62 -22.13 -13.19
CA GLU A 134 12.00 -22.48 -14.55
C GLU A 134 12.74 -21.35 -15.26
N ALA A 135 12.35 -20.10 -15.05
CA ALA A 135 13.04 -18.95 -15.62
C ALA A 135 14.45 -18.78 -15.05
N ARG A 136 14.65 -19.00 -13.75
CA ARG A 136 15.95 -18.89 -13.08
C ARG A 136 16.87 -20.06 -13.39
N SER A 137 16.35 -21.26 -13.61
CA SER A 137 17.18 -22.41 -13.99
C SER A 137 17.86 -22.24 -15.36
N ARG A 138 17.30 -21.37 -16.22
CA ARG A 138 17.82 -21.14 -17.58
C ARG A 138 18.91 -20.07 -17.64
N ASP A 139 18.98 -19.17 -16.65
CA ASP A 139 19.84 -17.97 -16.77
C ASP A 139 20.20 -17.40 -15.39
N LYS A 140 21.12 -18.07 -14.71
CA LYS A 140 21.61 -17.68 -13.37
C LYS A 140 22.30 -16.31 -13.36
N ASP A 141 22.79 -15.86 -14.51
CA ASP A 141 23.56 -14.61 -14.65
C ASP A 141 22.69 -13.40 -14.98
N ARG A 142 21.36 -13.57 -15.07
CA ARG A 142 20.45 -12.45 -15.35
C ARG A 142 19.94 -11.79 -14.08
N MET A 143 20.03 -10.48 -14.09
CA MET A 143 19.43 -9.62 -13.09
C MET A 143 17.90 -9.78 -13.07
N SER A 144 17.31 -9.94 -11.89
CA SER A 144 15.84 -9.95 -11.77
C SER A 144 15.26 -8.56 -12.12
N PRO A 145 14.01 -8.46 -12.59
CA PRO A 145 13.37 -7.17 -12.85
C PRO A 145 13.43 -6.22 -11.66
N ARG A 146 13.35 -6.76 -10.44
CA ARG A 146 13.43 -6.01 -9.19
C ARG A 146 14.84 -5.47 -8.93
N GLN A 147 15.88 -6.28 -9.14
CA GLN A 147 17.28 -5.84 -9.05
C GLN A 147 17.59 -4.77 -10.10
N ALA A 148 17.12 -4.97 -11.34
CA ALA A 148 17.29 -3.98 -12.40
C ALA A 148 16.63 -2.64 -12.03
N TRP A 149 15.40 -2.67 -11.51
CA TRP A 149 14.70 -1.46 -11.10
C TRP A 149 15.43 -0.73 -9.96
N ARG A 150 15.95 -1.45 -8.97
CA ARG A 150 16.75 -0.84 -7.89
C ARG A 150 18.03 -0.19 -8.40
N ALA A 151 18.72 -0.84 -9.33
CA ALA A 151 19.91 -0.25 -9.94
C ALA A 151 19.58 1.05 -10.72
N ILE A 152 18.45 1.04 -11.44
CA ILE A 152 17.94 2.23 -12.12
C ILE A 152 17.64 3.34 -11.12
N GLN A 153 16.90 3.03 -10.05
CA GLN A 153 16.56 4.03 -9.01
C GLN A 153 17.79 4.62 -8.33
N ALA A 154 18.81 3.81 -8.06
CA ALA A 154 20.05 4.31 -7.45
C ALA A 154 20.81 5.30 -8.35
N GLY A 155 20.60 5.25 -9.65
CA GLY A 155 21.19 6.18 -10.61
C GLY A 155 20.28 7.36 -11.01
N MET A 156 19.04 7.42 -10.50
CA MET A 156 18.11 8.48 -10.86
C MET A 156 18.41 9.77 -10.09
N PRO A 157 18.31 10.95 -10.76
CA PRO A 157 18.29 12.24 -10.06
C PRO A 157 17.11 12.35 -9.10
N GLU A 158 17.26 13.15 -8.02
CA GLU A 158 16.18 13.35 -7.03
C GLU A 158 14.93 14.03 -7.62
N ASP A 159 15.09 14.83 -8.66
CA ASP A 159 14.01 15.59 -9.32
C ASP A 159 13.46 14.91 -10.58
N VAL A 160 13.74 13.62 -10.76
CA VAL A 160 13.29 12.87 -11.95
C VAL A 160 11.77 12.73 -12.00
N ILE A 161 11.21 12.93 -13.19
CA ILE A 161 9.81 12.63 -13.49
C ILE A 161 9.76 11.28 -14.20
N ILE A 162 9.10 10.29 -13.57
CA ILE A 162 8.97 8.95 -14.12
C ILE A 162 7.60 8.81 -14.80
N SER A 163 7.61 8.44 -16.08
CA SER A 163 6.41 8.01 -16.80
C SER A 163 6.50 6.51 -17.07
N SER A 164 5.47 5.77 -16.74
CA SER A 164 5.41 4.31 -16.90
C SER A 164 4.07 3.90 -17.48
N ASP A 165 4.08 2.88 -18.30
CA ASP A 165 2.87 2.28 -18.87
C ASP A 165 2.34 1.16 -17.95
N ILE A 166 1.09 0.74 -18.22
CA ILE A 166 0.42 -0.34 -17.47
C ILE A 166 1.12 -1.67 -17.76
N GLY A 167 1.43 -2.41 -16.70
CA GLY A 167 2.03 -3.74 -16.80
C GLY A 167 2.75 -4.14 -15.52
N ASN A 168 3.58 -5.17 -15.60
CA ASN A 168 4.38 -5.65 -14.48
C ASN A 168 5.33 -4.58 -13.89
N ASN A 169 5.65 -3.55 -14.67
CA ASN A 169 6.48 -2.43 -14.25
C ASN A 169 5.86 -1.63 -13.10
N LEU A 170 4.52 -1.50 -13.05
CA LEU A 170 3.83 -0.82 -11.94
C LEU A 170 4.05 -1.54 -10.61
N SER A 171 4.07 -2.88 -10.60
CA SER A 171 4.38 -3.64 -9.39
C SER A 171 5.79 -3.34 -8.87
N LEU A 172 6.74 -3.16 -9.77
CA LEU A 172 8.13 -2.86 -9.41
C LEU A 172 8.29 -1.45 -8.84
N ILE A 173 7.60 -0.46 -9.38
CA ILE A 173 7.60 0.93 -8.88
C ILE A 173 7.03 0.99 -7.47
N HIS A 174 5.96 0.26 -7.20
CA HIS A 174 5.32 0.25 -5.88
C HIS A 174 6.09 -0.56 -4.82
N ILE A 175 6.91 -1.53 -5.24
CA ILE A 175 7.75 -2.34 -4.35
C ILE A 175 8.98 -1.56 -3.89
N SER A 176 9.45 -0.63 -4.70
CA SER A 176 10.64 0.17 -4.46
C SER A 176 10.27 1.63 -4.11
N GLU A 177 9.49 1.85 -3.04
CA GLU A 177 9.27 3.21 -2.58
C GLU A 177 10.61 3.86 -2.18
N PRO A 178 10.88 5.11 -2.62
CA PRO A 178 12.04 5.84 -2.14
C PRO A 178 11.91 6.01 -0.61
N THR A 179 12.95 5.70 0.07
CA THR A 179 13.14 5.91 1.51
C THR A 179 13.09 7.39 1.85
#